data_d9bf71f3fb721eabd330e1452c548d66
#
_entry.id   d9bf71f3fb721eabd330e1452c548d66
#
_cell.length_a   1.000
_cell.length_b   1.000
_cell.length_c   1.000
_cell.angle_alpha   90.00
_cell.angle_beta   90.00
_cell.angle_gamma   90.00
#
_symmetry.space_group_name_H-M   'P 1'
#
loop_
_entity.id
_entity.type
_entity.pdbx_description
1 polymer ?
#
loop_
_entity_poly.entity_id
_entity_poly.type
_entity_poly.pdbx_seq_one_letter_code
_entity_poly.pdbx_strand_id
1 'polypeptide(L)'
;MTSVDLFAIGNALIDQEFKVSDEFLTQHNLQKGTMQLTDGDQQANLYTQLQQSEVYKGQASGGSAANTTVAFSALGGTAFYGCRVGNDALGKIYLDGLNEAGIQTTAKSVSEGVTGTCMVLVSPDSERTMQTYLGITAELSAEQIDFEPLKTAQWLYIEGYLSTSATARAAVKQAREIARAHGVKIALTLSDPAMVQYAREGLNELLDDGVDLLFCNQQEAMMYTETTTVEDALAKLKLHSKYVVITLSAEGAIISSEQETIRVSGRAVTAVDANGAGDAFAGSFLYALNTGDNLQTAAELAILISSEVVSQFGPRLANQDYAQLLTNFQKKECA
;
A
#
# COMPACT_ATOMS: atom_id res chain seq x y z
N MET A 1 24.72 1.79 -11.51
CA MET A 1 23.32 1.55 -11.09
C MET A 1 22.57 2.84 -11.35
N THR A 2 21.41 2.77 -11.98
CA THR A 2 20.54 3.94 -12.13
C THR A 2 19.98 4.31 -10.76
N SER A 3 20.06 5.59 -10.38
CA SER A 3 19.41 6.12 -9.18
C SER A 3 17.91 5.82 -9.26
N VAL A 4 17.29 5.46 -8.14
CA VAL A 4 15.83 5.33 -8.03
C VAL A 4 15.27 6.46 -7.20
N ASP A 5 14.04 6.90 -7.50
CA ASP A 5 13.36 7.94 -6.74
C ASP A 5 12.70 7.34 -5.48
N LEU A 6 12.07 6.17 -5.63
CA LEU A 6 11.36 5.46 -4.57
C LEU A 6 11.99 4.10 -4.31
N PHE A 7 12.38 3.84 -3.08
CA PHE A 7 12.73 2.51 -2.57
C PHE A 7 11.61 2.06 -1.63
N ALA A 8 10.92 0.98 -1.96
CA ALA A 8 9.82 0.49 -1.14
C ALA A 8 10.12 -0.90 -0.58
N ILE A 9 9.60 -1.19 0.61
CA ILE A 9 9.67 -2.51 1.27
C ILE A 9 8.27 -2.92 1.65
N GLY A 10 7.86 -4.14 1.26
CA GLY A 10 6.56 -4.67 1.61
C GLY A 10 6.40 -6.16 1.33
N ASN A 11 5.24 -6.67 1.67
CA ASN A 11 4.86 -8.05 1.41
C ASN A 11 4.62 -8.28 -0.09
N ALA A 12 5.00 -9.46 -0.55
CA ALA A 12 4.74 -9.92 -1.90
C ALA A 12 3.57 -10.91 -1.88
N LEU A 13 2.43 -10.48 -2.38
CA LEU A 13 1.20 -11.27 -2.40
C LEU A 13 0.62 -11.31 -3.82
N ILE A 14 0.08 -12.45 -4.22
CA ILE A 14 -0.79 -12.52 -5.40
C ILE A 14 -2.22 -12.30 -4.92
N ASP A 15 -2.82 -11.19 -5.32
CA ASP A 15 -4.23 -10.92 -5.08
C ASP A 15 -5.08 -11.74 -6.03
N GLN A 16 -6.06 -12.46 -5.48
CA GLN A 16 -7.05 -13.25 -6.20
C GLN A 16 -8.42 -12.68 -5.89
N GLU A 17 -9.08 -12.09 -6.87
CA GLU A 17 -10.28 -11.30 -6.67
C GLU A 17 -11.53 -12.08 -7.02
N PHE A 18 -12.54 -12.02 -6.13
CA PHE A 18 -13.83 -12.66 -6.27
C PHE A 18 -14.95 -11.69 -5.94
N LYS A 19 -16.03 -11.70 -6.75
CA LYS A 19 -17.30 -11.12 -6.32
C LYS A 19 -18.07 -12.15 -5.53
N VAL A 20 -18.47 -11.79 -4.31
CA VAL A 20 -19.20 -12.68 -3.40
C VAL A 20 -20.48 -12.01 -2.90
N SER A 21 -21.44 -12.82 -2.44
CA SER A 21 -22.62 -12.31 -1.74
C SER A 21 -22.37 -12.13 -0.23
N ASP A 22 -23.22 -11.34 0.44
CA ASP A 22 -23.17 -11.21 1.91
C ASP A 22 -23.50 -12.55 2.60
N GLU A 23 -24.33 -13.38 1.97
CA GLU A 23 -24.65 -14.72 2.45
C GLU A 23 -23.41 -15.63 2.43
N PHE A 24 -22.58 -15.54 1.38
CA PHE A 24 -21.32 -16.28 1.32
C PHE A 24 -20.40 -15.92 2.50
N LEU A 25 -20.21 -14.63 2.77
CA LEU A 25 -19.39 -14.19 3.90
C LEU A 25 -19.92 -14.73 5.23
N THR A 26 -21.23 -14.68 5.44
CA THR A 26 -21.90 -15.17 6.64
C THR A 26 -21.74 -16.68 6.80
N GLN A 27 -21.95 -17.47 5.73
CA GLN A 27 -21.86 -18.94 5.74
C GLN A 27 -20.44 -19.42 6.08
N HIS A 28 -19.41 -18.64 5.66
CA HIS A 28 -18.03 -18.97 5.92
C HIS A 28 -17.45 -18.30 7.17
N ASN A 29 -18.28 -17.61 7.97
CA ASN A 29 -17.88 -16.87 9.16
C ASN A 29 -16.76 -15.84 8.90
N LEU A 30 -16.80 -15.21 7.72
CA LEU A 30 -15.86 -14.17 7.33
C LEU A 30 -16.38 -12.81 7.79
N GLN A 31 -15.61 -12.10 8.59
CA GLN A 31 -15.96 -10.78 9.06
C GLN A 31 -15.81 -9.76 7.92
N LYS A 32 -16.96 -9.28 7.42
CA LYS A 32 -17.02 -8.31 6.33
C LYS A 32 -16.19 -7.05 6.64
N GLY A 33 -15.49 -6.55 5.63
CA GLY A 33 -14.74 -5.30 5.73
C GLY A 33 -13.42 -5.42 6.48
N THR A 34 -12.92 -6.63 6.74
CA THR A 34 -11.67 -6.83 7.49
C THR A 34 -10.66 -7.69 6.72
N MET A 35 -9.37 -7.46 7.03
CA MET A 35 -8.30 -8.37 6.65
C MET A 35 -8.06 -9.37 7.78
N GLN A 36 -8.01 -10.65 7.43
CA GLN A 36 -7.68 -11.73 8.34
C GLN A 36 -6.54 -12.57 7.78
N LEU A 37 -5.60 -12.95 8.65
CA LEU A 37 -4.56 -13.90 8.30
C LEU A 37 -5.11 -15.32 8.38
N THR A 38 -4.76 -16.14 7.40
CA THR A 38 -5.12 -17.56 7.32
C THR A 38 -3.87 -18.42 7.18
N ASP A 39 -4.01 -19.71 7.42
CA ASP A 39 -3.01 -20.68 7.01
C ASP A 39 -3.28 -21.22 5.58
N GLY A 40 -2.30 -21.94 5.03
CA GLY A 40 -2.38 -22.45 3.66
C GLY A 40 -3.53 -23.43 3.43
N ASP A 41 -3.89 -24.26 4.43
CA ASP A 41 -4.97 -25.25 4.30
C ASP A 41 -6.34 -24.56 4.32
N GLN A 42 -6.53 -23.60 5.22
CA GLN A 42 -7.74 -22.79 5.29
C GLN A 42 -7.96 -22.03 3.98
N GLN A 43 -6.89 -21.43 3.45
CA GLN A 43 -6.98 -20.70 2.19
C GLN A 43 -7.30 -21.61 1.00
N ALA A 44 -6.65 -22.77 0.89
CA ALA A 44 -6.93 -23.74 -0.17
C ALA A 44 -8.39 -24.25 -0.14
N ASN A 45 -8.93 -24.48 1.07
CA ASN A 45 -10.34 -24.86 1.25
C ASN A 45 -11.29 -23.75 0.78
N LEU A 46 -11.03 -22.50 1.20
CA LEU A 46 -11.85 -21.35 0.78
C LEU A 46 -11.77 -21.13 -0.73
N TYR A 47 -10.59 -21.26 -1.32
CA TYR A 47 -10.38 -21.13 -2.78
C TYR A 47 -11.23 -22.16 -3.55
N THR A 48 -11.24 -23.41 -3.09
CA THR A 48 -12.05 -24.48 -3.72
C THR A 48 -13.52 -24.14 -3.71
N GLN A 49 -14.03 -23.56 -2.64
CA GLN A 49 -15.44 -23.17 -2.51
C GLN A 49 -15.77 -21.95 -3.38
N LEU A 50 -14.87 -20.97 -3.42
CA LEU A 50 -15.02 -19.79 -4.30
C LEU A 50 -15.05 -20.16 -5.77
N GLN A 51 -14.22 -21.10 -6.21
CA GLN A 51 -14.25 -21.59 -7.60
C GLN A 51 -15.55 -22.26 -8.00
N GLN A 52 -16.28 -22.84 -7.05
CA GLN A 52 -17.53 -23.56 -7.30
C GLN A 52 -18.76 -22.64 -7.32
N SER A 53 -18.73 -21.54 -6.57
CA SER A 53 -19.92 -20.76 -6.26
C SER A 53 -19.84 -19.29 -6.69
N GLU A 54 -18.65 -18.74 -6.88
CA GLU A 54 -18.47 -17.30 -7.01
C GLU A 54 -17.72 -16.87 -8.29
N VAL A 55 -17.83 -15.60 -8.61
CA VAL A 55 -17.26 -15.07 -9.86
C VAL A 55 -15.81 -14.63 -9.64
N TYR A 56 -14.88 -15.46 -10.11
CA TYR A 56 -13.47 -15.09 -10.21
C TYR A 56 -13.28 -13.93 -11.21
N LYS A 57 -12.54 -12.91 -10.82
CA LYS A 57 -12.28 -11.70 -11.62
C LYS A 57 -10.88 -11.61 -12.17
N GLY A 58 -9.94 -12.21 -11.50
CA GLY A 58 -8.55 -12.18 -11.94
C GLY A 58 -7.54 -12.35 -10.81
N GLN A 59 -6.28 -12.33 -11.19
CA GLN A 59 -5.16 -12.29 -10.27
C GLN A 59 -4.13 -11.26 -10.73
N ALA A 60 -3.48 -10.63 -9.78
CA ALA A 60 -2.43 -9.65 -10.04
C ALA A 60 -1.37 -9.71 -8.94
N SER A 61 -0.17 -9.19 -9.23
CA SER A 61 0.81 -8.90 -8.19
C SER A 61 0.24 -7.81 -7.26
N GLY A 62 -0.11 -8.21 -6.04
CA GLY A 62 -0.72 -7.36 -5.01
C GLY A 62 0.29 -6.94 -3.94
N GLY A 63 -0.25 -6.59 -2.77
CA GLY A 63 0.49 -6.00 -1.65
C GLY A 63 0.47 -4.48 -1.68
N SER A 64 0.22 -3.88 -0.52
CA SER A 64 0.01 -2.42 -0.38
C SER A 64 1.19 -1.61 -0.92
N ALA A 65 2.41 -1.88 -0.44
CA ALA A 65 3.57 -1.15 -0.92
C ALA A 65 3.88 -1.40 -2.40
N ALA A 66 3.54 -2.58 -2.94
CA ALA A 66 3.67 -2.83 -4.38
C ALA A 66 2.68 -2.01 -5.19
N ASN A 67 1.40 -1.91 -4.76
CA ASN A 67 0.41 -1.04 -5.40
C ASN A 67 0.84 0.42 -5.39
N THR A 68 1.33 0.92 -4.25
CA THR A 68 1.91 2.27 -4.11
C THR A 68 3.06 2.49 -5.10
N THR A 69 3.97 1.52 -5.19
CA THR A 69 5.14 1.59 -6.07
C THR A 69 4.74 1.58 -7.55
N VAL A 70 3.70 0.78 -7.92
CA VAL A 70 3.16 0.76 -9.28
C VAL A 70 2.54 2.10 -9.64
N ALA A 71 1.72 2.71 -8.77
CA ALA A 71 1.15 4.03 -9.03
C ALA A 71 2.24 5.09 -9.22
N PHE A 72 3.28 5.09 -8.37
CA PHE A 72 4.43 5.98 -8.49
C PHE A 72 5.18 5.79 -9.82
N SER A 73 5.47 4.53 -10.20
CA SER A 73 6.20 4.22 -11.43
C SER A 73 5.39 4.54 -12.69
N ALA A 74 4.09 4.23 -12.70
CA ALA A 74 3.21 4.50 -13.84
C ALA A 74 3.00 6.00 -14.13
N LEU A 75 3.21 6.86 -13.13
CA LEU A 75 3.26 8.31 -13.29
C LEU A 75 4.61 8.83 -13.84
N GLY A 76 5.63 7.96 -13.93
CA GLY A 76 6.93 8.30 -14.52
C GLY A 76 8.11 8.29 -13.54
N GLY A 77 7.89 7.95 -12.27
CA GLY A 77 8.94 7.80 -11.28
C GLY A 77 9.74 6.51 -11.46
N THR A 78 10.96 6.48 -10.99
CA THR A 78 11.82 5.28 -10.97
C THR A 78 11.76 4.62 -9.59
N ALA A 79 11.56 3.29 -9.55
CA ALA A 79 11.34 2.62 -8.28
C ALA A 79 12.08 1.28 -8.16
N PHE A 80 12.43 0.94 -6.91
CA PHE A 80 12.94 -0.36 -6.51
C PHE A 80 12.05 -0.95 -5.40
N TYR A 81 11.76 -2.25 -5.48
CA TYR A 81 10.93 -2.93 -4.51
C TYR A 81 11.67 -4.09 -3.83
N GLY A 82 11.83 -3.97 -2.51
CA GLY A 82 12.37 -5.00 -1.63
C GLY A 82 11.26 -5.91 -1.11
N CYS A 83 11.28 -7.17 -1.52
CA CYS A 83 10.26 -8.16 -1.16
C CYS A 83 10.85 -9.58 -1.08
N ARG A 84 10.02 -10.55 -0.69
CA ARG A 84 10.34 -11.98 -0.70
C ARG A 84 9.22 -12.78 -1.33
N VAL A 85 9.57 -13.60 -2.34
CA VAL A 85 8.66 -14.52 -3.05
C VAL A 85 9.21 -15.94 -3.02
N GLY A 86 8.34 -16.91 -3.20
CA GLY A 86 8.71 -18.31 -3.38
C GLY A 86 9.35 -18.56 -4.74
N ASN A 87 10.16 -19.62 -4.83
CA ASN A 87 10.65 -20.16 -6.10
C ASN A 87 9.56 -21.01 -6.78
N ASP A 88 8.40 -20.41 -7.02
CA ASP A 88 7.20 -21.05 -7.58
C ASP A 88 6.58 -20.23 -8.72
N ALA A 89 5.52 -20.75 -9.33
CA ALA A 89 4.85 -20.09 -10.45
C ALA A 89 4.26 -18.72 -10.06
N LEU A 90 3.75 -18.58 -8.82
CA LEU A 90 3.17 -17.32 -8.34
C LEU A 90 4.26 -16.28 -8.08
N GLY A 91 5.42 -16.69 -7.54
CA GLY A 91 6.56 -15.81 -7.36
C GLY A 91 7.11 -15.27 -8.69
N LYS A 92 7.11 -16.12 -9.73
CA LYS A 92 7.46 -15.67 -11.07
C LYS A 92 6.45 -14.65 -11.61
N ILE A 93 5.14 -14.94 -11.50
CA ILE A 93 4.07 -14.01 -11.92
C ILE A 93 4.21 -12.69 -11.18
N TYR A 94 4.51 -12.72 -9.87
CA TYR A 94 4.70 -11.53 -9.05
C TYR A 94 5.83 -10.63 -9.58
N LEU A 95 7.02 -11.20 -9.77
CA LEU A 95 8.19 -10.45 -10.23
C LEU A 95 8.05 -9.98 -11.68
N ASP A 96 7.46 -10.79 -12.56
CA ASP A 96 7.16 -10.40 -13.94
C ASP A 96 6.22 -9.17 -13.96
N GLY A 97 5.16 -9.17 -13.12
CA GLY A 97 4.24 -8.04 -13.02
C GLY A 97 4.88 -6.75 -12.50
N LEU A 98 5.82 -6.83 -11.56
CA LEU A 98 6.60 -5.67 -11.13
C LEU A 98 7.52 -5.16 -12.25
N ASN A 99 8.19 -6.07 -12.96
CA ASN A 99 9.07 -5.72 -14.06
C ASN A 99 8.30 -5.07 -15.23
N GLU A 100 7.11 -5.56 -15.56
CA GLU A 100 6.20 -4.96 -16.56
C GLU A 100 5.76 -3.55 -16.15
N ALA A 101 5.62 -3.29 -14.86
CA ALA A 101 5.36 -1.96 -14.31
C ALA A 101 6.62 -1.06 -14.25
N GLY A 102 7.77 -1.53 -14.72
CA GLY A 102 9.04 -0.78 -14.70
C GLY A 102 9.73 -0.71 -13.33
N ILE A 103 9.32 -1.56 -12.38
CA ILE A 103 9.86 -1.58 -11.02
C ILE A 103 11.05 -2.53 -10.94
N GLN A 104 12.17 -2.05 -10.42
CA GLN A 104 13.36 -2.84 -10.23
C GLN A 104 13.23 -3.74 -8.99
N THR A 105 13.70 -4.97 -9.09
CA THR A 105 13.81 -5.94 -7.99
C THR A 105 15.18 -6.59 -7.98
N THR A 106 15.45 -7.47 -7.02
CA THR A 106 16.71 -8.23 -6.96
C THR A 106 16.46 -9.74 -7.04
N ALA A 107 17.42 -10.48 -7.55
CA ALA A 107 17.40 -11.95 -7.50
C ALA A 107 17.39 -12.52 -6.07
N LYS A 108 17.82 -11.74 -5.07
CA LYS A 108 17.73 -12.10 -3.64
C LYS A 108 16.29 -12.24 -3.15
N SER A 109 15.31 -11.62 -3.85
CA SER A 109 13.90 -11.71 -3.48
C SER A 109 13.33 -13.14 -3.59
N VAL A 110 13.96 -14.03 -4.38
CA VAL A 110 13.51 -15.42 -4.58
C VAL A 110 14.10 -16.34 -3.52
N SER A 111 13.26 -17.12 -2.85
CA SER A 111 13.66 -18.11 -1.83
C SER A 111 12.85 -19.39 -1.98
N GLU A 112 13.35 -20.49 -1.39
CA GLU A 112 12.55 -21.72 -1.28
C GLU A 112 11.33 -21.44 -0.36
N GLY A 113 10.14 -21.86 -0.79
CA GLY A 113 8.89 -21.67 -0.09
C GLY A 113 7.73 -21.33 -1.02
N VAL A 114 6.57 -21.07 -0.46
CA VAL A 114 5.33 -20.77 -1.19
C VAL A 114 5.10 -19.25 -1.19
N THR A 115 4.86 -18.69 -2.37
CA THR A 115 4.49 -17.28 -2.51
C THR A 115 3.17 -17.00 -1.82
N GLY A 116 3.09 -15.88 -1.10
CA GLY A 116 1.87 -15.47 -0.40
C GLY A 116 0.74 -15.11 -1.37
N THR A 117 -0.49 -15.30 -0.91
CA THR A 117 -1.71 -14.98 -1.67
C THR A 117 -2.72 -14.28 -0.80
N CYS A 118 -3.49 -13.38 -1.39
CA CYS A 118 -4.61 -12.72 -0.74
C CYS A 118 -5.89 -12.95 -1.56
N MET A 119 -6.91 -13.55 -0.95
CA MET A 119 -8.23 -13.61 -1.54
C MET A 119 -8.99 -12.34 -1.17
N VAL A 120 -9.29 -11.54 -2.16
CA VAL A 120 -10.04 -10.29 -2.04
C VAL A 120 -11.49 -10.57 -2.42
N LEU A 121 -12.37 -10.57 -1.43
CA LEU A 121 -13.80 -10.87 -1.56
C LEU A 121 -14.56 -9.55 -1.57
N VAL A 122 -15.11 -9.19 -2.74
CA VAL A 122 -15.82 -7.92 -2.95
C VAL A 122 -17.32 -8.18 -2.86
N SER A 123 -17.98 -7.60 -1.85
CA SER A 123 -19.42 -7.68 -1.64
C SER A 123 -20.19 -6.64 -2.47
N PRO A 124 -21.55 -6.74 -2.60
CA PRO A 124 -22.34 -5.89 -3.49
C PRO A 124 -22.28 -4.39 -3.21
N ASP A 125 -21.94 -4.01 -1.98
CA ASP A 125 -21.74 -2.61 -1.55
C ASP A 125 -20.31 -2.12 -1.76
N SER A 126 -19.48 -2.88 -2.52
CA SER A 126 -18.08 -2.60 -2.81
C SER A 126 -17.15 -2.69 -1.58
N GLU A 127 -17.61 -3.30 -0.48
CA GLU A 127 -16.77 -3.56 0.70
C GLU A 127 -15.88 -4.77 0.44
N ARG A 128 -14.67 -4.76 1.01
CA ARG A 128 -13.65 -5.80 0.82
C ARG A 128 -13.46 -6.62 2.07
N THR A 129 -13.46 -7.92 1.92
CA THR A 129 -13.06 -8.87 2.97
C THR A 129 -11.87 -9.65 2.47
N MET A 130 -10.75 -9.58 3.17
CA MET A 130 -9.49 -10.16 2.73
C MET A 130 -9.10 -11.36 3.59
N GLN A 131 -8.73 -12.46 2.93
CA GLN A 131 -8.22 -13.67 3.57
C GLN A 131 -6.80 -13.90 3.06
N THR A 132 -5.81 -13.63 3.90
CA THR A 132 -4.40 -13.52 3.50
C THR A 132 -3.56 -14.66 4.08
N TYR A 133 -2.98 -15.45 3.21
CA TYR A 133 -1.90 -16.37 3.51
C TYR A 133 -0.57 -15.74 3.11
N LEU A 134 0.26 -15.39 4.09
CA LEU A 134 1.51 -14.67 3.83
C LEU A 134 2.56 -15.53 3.11
N GLY A 135 2.51 -16.88 3.25
CA GLY A 135 3.56 -17.71 2.68
C GLY A 135 4.95 -17.28 3.14
N ILE A 136 5.91 -17.34 2.22
CA ILE A 136 7.32 -17.03 2.54
C ILE A 136 7.56 -15.53 2.79
N THR A 137 6.66 -14.62 2.39
CA THR A 137 6.81 -13.18 2.65
C THR A 137 6.74 -12.85 4.15
N ALA A 138 6.07 -13.69 4.96
CA ALA A 138 6.07 -13.57 6.42
C ALA A 138 7.49 -13.58 7.03
N GLU A 139 8.44 -14.17 6.34
CA GLU A 139 9.83 -14.29 6.75
C GLU A 139 10.76 -13.33 5.99
N LEU A 140 10.23 -12.26 5.40
CA LEU A 140 11.03 -11.22 4.78
C LEU A 140 12.10 -10.73 5.77
N SER A 141 13.35 -10.68 5.32
CA SER A 141 14.48 -10.20 6.12
C SER A 141 15.44 -9.37 5.27
N ALA A 142 16.44 -8.79 5.90
CA ALA A 142 17.45 -7.99 5.22
C ALA A 142 18.25 -8.78 4.14
N GLU A 143 18.29 -10.11 4.25
CA GLU A 143 19.01 -10.95 3.29
C GLU A 143 18.39 -10.94 1.90
N GLN A 144 17.06 -10.76 1.80
CA GLN A 144 16.34 -10.71 0.54
C GLN A 144 16.34 -9.32 -0.10
N ILE A 145 16.81 -8.30 0.61
CA ILE A 145 16.77 -6.90 0.17
C ILE A 145 18.15 -6.47 -0.30
N ASP A 146 18.23 -5.87 -1.48
CA ASP A 146 19.41 -5.15 -1.92
C ASP A 146 19.30 -3.68 -1.54
N PHE A 147 20.03 -3.24 -0.52
CA PHE A 147 19.98 -1.87 -0.03
C PHE A 147 20.85 -0.87 -0.83
N GLU A 148 21.58 -1.31 -1.86
CA GLU A 148 22.41 -0.37 -2.62
C GLU A 148 21.59 0.72 -3.34
N PRO A 149 20.43 0.42 -3.99
CA PRO A 149 19.59 1.46 -4.58
C PRO A 149 19.03 2.45 -3.56
N LEU A 150 18.81 2.02 -2.31
CA LEU A 150 18.29 2.87 -1.23
C LEU A 150 19.22 4.06 -0.94
N LYS A 151 20.52 3.87 -1.03
CA LYS A 151 21.51 4.91 -0.70
C LYS A 151 21.41 6.17 -1.56
N THR A 152 20.78 6.07 -2.72
CA THR A 152 20.60 7.17 -3.68
C THR A 152 19.14 7.52 -3.94
N ALA A 153 18.21 6.84 -3.26
CA ALA A 153 16.77 7.10 -3.38
C ALA A 153 16.40 8.48 -2.79
N GLN A 154 15.26 9.02 -3.21
CA GLN A 154 14.66 10.19 -2.59
C GLN A 154 13.78 9.81 -1.40
N TRP A 155 13.08 8.68 -1.52
CA TRP A 155 12.15 8.17 -0.54
C TRP A 155 12.38 6.68 -0.25
N LEU A 156 12.29 6.32 1.04
CA LEU A 156 12.04 4.97 1.53
C LEU A 156 10.56 4.87 1.91
N TYR A 157 9.79 3.96 1.28
CA TYR A 157 8.39 3.71 1.60
C TYR A 157 8.21 2.37 2.31
N ILE A 158 7.47 2.35 3.41
CA ILE A 158 7.28 1.20 4.30
C ILE A 158 5.79 0.98 4.52
N GLU A 159 5.30 -0.24 4.32
CA GLU A 159 3.92 -0.61 4.68
C GLU A 159 3.80 -1.08 6.13
N GLY A 160 2.71 -0.74 6.78
CA GLY A 160 2.40 -1.12 8.15
C GLY A 160 2.18 -2.62 8.36
N TYR A 161 1.83 -3.37 7.31
CA TYR A 161 1.69 -4.82 7.38
C TYR A 161 2.98 -5.56 7.80
N LEU A 162 4.15 -4.96 7.60
CA LEU A 162 5.43 -5.49 8.06
C LEU A 162 5.56 -5.53 9.60
N SER A 163 4.68 -4.84 10.32
CA SER A 163 4.61 -4.84 11.78
C SER A 163 4.38 -6.23 12.39
N THR A 164 3.76 -7.14 11.64
CA THR A 164 3.45 -8.50 12.10
C THR A 164 4.66 -9.45 12.14
N SER A 165 5.74 -9.14 11.40
CA SER A 165 6.92 -10.00 11.25
C SER A 165 8.15 -9.40 11.96
N ALA A 166 8.75 -10.15 12.91
CA ALA A 166 9.96 -9.70 13.60
C ALA A 166 11.16 -9.53 12.65
N THR A 167 11.31 -10.42 11.66
CA THR A 167 12.39 -10.36 10.68
C THR A 167 12.21 -9.17 9.74
N ALA A 168 10.97 -8.88 9.32
CA ALA A 168 10.66 -7.72 8.50
C ALA A 168 10.89 -6.40 9.28
N ARG A 169 10.48 -6.31 10.55
CA ARG A 169 10.77 -5.14 11.40
C ARG A 169 12.28 -4.89 11.54
N ALA A 170 13.07 -5.96 11.71
CA ALA A 170 14.53 -5.83 11.75
C ALA A 170 15.11 -5.34 10.40
N ALA A 171 14.59 -5.83 9.28
CA ALA A 171 14.99 -5.35 7.95
C ALA A 171 14.61 -3.87 7.72
N VAL A 172 13.42 -3.47 8.15
CA VAL A 172 12.97 -2.07 8.10
C VAL A 172 13.84 -1.18 8.96
N LYS A 173 14.22 -1.62 10.17
CA LYS A 173 15.15 -0.88 11.04
C LYS A 173 16.47 -0.60 10.32
N GLN A 174 17.07 -1.64 9.71
CA GLN A 174 18.29 -1.49 8.92
C GLN A 174 18.09 -0.53 7.73
N ALA A 175 16.98 -0.64 7.00
CA ALA A 175 16.66 0.27 5.89
C ALA A 175 16.57 1.73 6.36
N ARG A 176 15.91 1.98 7.50
CA ARG A 176 15.79 3.33 8.09
C ARG A 176 17.15 3.90 8.51
N GLU A 177 18.03 3.09 9.09
CA GLU A 177 19.39 3.49 9.43
C GLU A 177 20.18 3.91 8.17
N ILE A 178 20.09 3.12 7.09
CA ILE A 178 20.71 3.44 5.81
C ILE A 178 20.10 4.71 5.21
N ALA A 179 18.77 4.83 5.19
CA ALA A 179 18.06 6.00 4.67
C ALA A 179 18.52 7.29 5.38
N ARG A 180 18.54 7.29 6.72
CA ARG A 180 19.00 8.44 7.51
C ARG A 180 20.46 8.80 7.26
N ALA A 181 21.35 7.80 7.16
CA ALA A 181 22.77 8.00 6.89
C ALA A 181 23.03 8.66 5.52
N HIS A 182 22.09 8.52 4.56
CA HIS A 182 22.21 9.04 3.20
C HIS A 182 21.25 10.20 2.90
N GLY A 183 20.49 10.68 3.90
CA GLY A 183 19.55 11.80 3.71
C GLY A 183 18.28 11.44 2.93
N VAL A 184 17.95 10.13 2.83
CA VAL A 184 16.73 9.64 2.20
C VAL A 184 15.54 9.85 3.13
N LYS A 185 14.46 10.44 2.62
CA LYS A 185 13.23 10.67 3.38
C LYS A 185 12.49 9.36 3.61
N ILE A 186 11.82 9.22 4.75
CA ILE A 186 11.09 8.02 5.14
C ILE A 186 9.60 8.28 5.14
N ALA A 187 8.85 7.52 4.35
CA ALA A 187 7.39 7.50 4.33
C ALA A 187 6.88 6.14 4.83
N LEU A 188 5.80 6.16 5.62
CA LEU A 188 5.18 4.97 6.17
C LEU A 188 3.66 5.09 6.08
N THR A 189 2.97 3.97 5.84
CA THR A 189 1.51 3.86 5.99
C THR A 189 1.14 2.97 7.16
N LEU A 190 0.07 3.30 7.90
CA LEU A 190 -0.49 2.40 8.92
C LEU A 190 -1.20 1.18 8.30
N SER A 191 -1.54 1.25 7.01
CA SER A 191 -2.03 0.19 6.13
C SER A 191 -3.46 -0.28 6.36
N ASP A 192 -3.84 -0.64 7.59
CA ASP A 192 -5.12 -1.26 7.87
C ASP A 192 -5.47 -1.13 9.37
N PRO A 193 -6.75 -0.89 9.72
CA PRO A 193 -7.19 -0.88 11.12
C PRO A 193 -6.82 -2.14 11.91
N ALA A 194 -6.76 -3.32 11.27
CA ALA A 194 -6.35 -4.55 11.92
C ALA A 194 -4.88 -4.50 12.37
N MET A 195 -4.01 -3.82 11.62
CA MET A 195 -2.61 -3.62 12.05
C MET A 195 -2.54 -2.77 13.31
N VAL A 196 -3.34 -1.72 13.39
CA VAL A 196 -3.43 -0.88 14.59
C VAL A 196 -3.97 -1.67 15.78
N GLN A 197 -4.94 -2.56 15.55
CA GLN A 197 -5.57 -3.35 16.61
C GLN A 197 -4.70 -4.49 17.12
N TYR A 198 -4.07 -5.24 16.20
CA TYR A 198 -3.43 -6.51 16.53
C TYR A 198 -1.90 -6.50 16.47
N ALA A 199 -1.29 -5.50 15.82
CA ALA A 199 0.16 -5.39 15.65
C ALA A 199 0.72 -4.03 16.09
N ARG A 200 0.05 -3.35 17.02
CA ARG A 200 0.40 -2.00 17.52
C ARG A 200 1.86 -1.88 17.97
N GLU A 201 2.37 -2.86 18.72
CA GLU A 201 3.77 -2.84 19.17
C GLU A 201 4.74 -2.83 17.98
N GLY A 202 4.47 -3.66 16.98
CA GLY A 202 5.25 -3.67 15.74
C GLY A 202 5.12 -2.37 14.96
N LEU A 203 3.94 -1.75 14.89
CA LEU A 203 3.78 -0.42 14.29
C LEU A 203 4.59 0.65 15.04
N ASN A 204 4.61 0.59 16.38
CA ASN A 204 5.43 1.50 17.18
C ASN A 204 6.92 1.32 16.85
N GLU A 205 7.41 0.07 16.68
CA GLU A 205 8.78 -0.18 16.23
C GLU A 205 9.06 0.39 14.83
N LEU A 206 8.09 0.26 13.89
CA LEU A 206 8.22 0.84 12.56
C LEU A 206 8.24 2.38 12.57
N LEU A 207 7.56 3.02 13.53
CA LEU A 207 7.50 4.48 13.71
C LEU A 207 8.58 5.02 14.66
N ASP A 208 9.35 4.15 15.32
CA ASP A 208 10.40 4.54 16.27
C ASP A 208 11.33 5.60 15.67
N ASP A 209 11.69 6.64 16.48
CA ASP A 209 12.42 7.84 16.04
C ASP A 209 11.72 8.68 14.94
N GLY A 210 10.45 8.44 14.63
CA GLY A 210 9.65 9.20 13.67
C GLY A 210 9.94 8.90 12.19
N VAL A 211 9.10 9.43 11.33
CA VAL A 211 9.20 9.38 9.87
C VAL A 211 9.05 10.77 9.28
N ASP A 212 9.38 10.96 7.99
CA ASP A 212 9.15 12.25 7.33
C ASP A 212 7.70 12.41 6.90
N LEU A 213 7.05 11.31 6.47
CA LEU A 213 5.68 11.33 5.97
C LEU A 213 4.91 10.09 6.46
N LEU A 214 3.76 10.31 7.08
CA LEU A 214 2.87 9.26 7.58
C LEU A 214 1.55 9.29 6.83
N PHE A 215 1.15 8.16 6.26
CA PHE A 215 -0.17 7.94 5.66
C PHE A 215 -1.05 7.10 6.57
N CYS A 216 -2.31 7.47 6.68
CA CYS A 216 -3.36 6.66 7.30
C CYS A 216 -4.74 7.09 6.81
N ASN A 217 -5.75 6.26 7.02
CA ASN A 217 -7.13 6.70 6.93
C ASN A 217 -7.62 7.24 8.29
N GLN A 218 -8.81 7.85 8.31
CA GLN A 218 -9.35 8.44 9.55
C GLN A 218 -9.57 7.41 10.66
N GLN A 219 -9.96 6.17 10.32
CA GLN A 219 -10.18 5.11 11.30
C GLN A 219 -8.86 4.66 11.93
N GLU A 220 -7.85 4.42 11.11
CA GLU A 220 -6.48 4.09 11.55
C GLU A 220 -5.92 5.19 12.44
N ALA A 221 -6.07 6.46 12.02
CA ALA A 221 -5.60 7.62 12.77
C ALA A 221 -6.19 7.68 14.17
N MET A 222 -7.52 7.62 14.27
CA MET A 222 -8.23 7.67 15.56
C MET A 222 -7.94 6.44 16.43
N MET A 223 -7.88 5.25 15.85
CA MET A 223 -7.54 4.03 16.59
C MET A 223 -6.10 4.04 17.10
N TYR A 224 -5.14 4.43 16.26
CA TYR A 224 -3.72 4.45 16.65
C TYR A 224 -3.45 5.45 17.78
N THR A 225 -4.09 6.61 17.70
CA THR A 225 -3.92 7.70 18.67
C THR A 225 -4.86 7.62 19.87
N GLU A 226 -5.81 6.67 19.87
CA GLU A 226 -6.85 6.54 20.92
C GLU A 226 -7.62 7.85 21.11
N THR A 227 -8.12 8.42 20.01
CA THR A 227 -8.93 9.64 19.98
C THR A 227 -10.27 9.39 19.32
N THR A 228 -11.20 10.33 19.49
CA THR A 228 -12.56 10.26 18.96
C THR A 228 -12.80 11.25 17.81
N THR A 229 -11.82 12.13 17.54
CA THR A 229 -11.88 13.09 16.43
C THR A 229 -10.63 13.02 15.57
N VAL A 230 -10.76 13.36 14.29
CA VAL A 230 -9.62 13.38 13.35
C VAL A 230 -8.64 14.48 13.73
N GLU A 231 -9.12 15.60 14.24
CA GLU A 231 -8.32 16.74 14.67
C GLU A 231 -7.40 16.38 15.84
N ASP A 232 -7.94 15.68 16.85
CA ASP A 232 -7.14 15.18 17.98
C ASP A 232 -6.15 14.09 17.52
N ALA A 233 -6.57 13.22 16.60
CA ALA A 233 -5.69 12.21 16.00
C ALA A 233 -4.52 12.88 15.28
N LEU A 234 -4.80 13.85 14.43
CA LEU A 234 -3.80 14.62 13.70
C LEU A 234 -2.78 15.27 14.66
N ALA A 235 -3.25 15.89 15.73
CA ALA A 235 -2.37 16.52 16.72
C ALA A 235 -1.38 15.53 17.35
N LYS A 236 -1.82 14.30 17.62
CA LYS A 236 -0.93 13.25 18.17
C LYS A 236 -0.01 12.67 17.10
N LEU A 237 -0.47 12.44 15.87
CA LEU A 237 0.34 11.89 14.78
C LEU A 237 1.49 12.82 14.38
N LYS A 238 1.33 14.12 14.51
CA LYS A 238 2.39 15.13 14.30
C LYS A 238 3.59 14.96 15.23
N LEU A 239 3.45 14.22 16.33
CA LEU A 239 4.59 13.89 17.21
C LEU A 239 5.48 12.79 16.61
N HIS A 240 4.99 12.04 15.62
CA HIS A 240 5.70 10.93 14.99
C HIS A 240 6.13 11.22 13.54
N SER A 241 5.66 12.32 12.95
CA SER A 241 5.93 12.61 11.54
C SER A 241 5.93 14.11 11.25
N LYS A 242 6.81 14.55 10.31
CA LYS A 242 6.84 15.93 9.82
C LYS A 242 5.63 16.27 8.95
N TYR A 243 5.21 15.30 8.13
CA TYR A 243 4.02 15.41 7.29
C TYR A 243 3.06 14.27 7.65
N VAL A 244 1.80 14.60 7.86
CA VAL A 244 0.73 13.63 8.12
C VAL A 244 -0.33 13.78 7.05
N VAL A 245 -0.70 12.66 6.43
CA VAL A 245 -1.79 12.57 5.46
C VAL A 245 -2.85 11.65 6.05
N ILE A 246 -4.07 12.19 6.24
CA ILE A 246 -5.23 11.41 6.68
C ILE A 246 -6.25 11.40 5.56
N THR A 247 -6.51 10.24 4.95
CA THR A 247 -7.57 10.09 3.95
C THR A 247 -8.93 9.97 4.63
N LEU A 248 -9.95 10.61 4.04
CA LEU A 248 -11.31 10.74 4.58
C LEU A 248 -12.35 10.10 3.64
N SER A 249 -11.96 9.06 2.91
CA SER A 249 -12.80 8.40 1.91
C SER A 249 -13.38 9.41 0.88
N ALA A 250 -14.69 9.43 0.68
CA ALA A 250 -15.35 10.35 -0.26
C ALA A 250 -15.18 11.85 0.08
N GLU A 251 -14.81 12.19 1.32
CA GLU A 251 -14.59 13.58 1.74
C GLU A 251 -13.23 14.13 1.31
N GLY A 252 -12.30 13.29 0.85
CA GLY A 252 -10.98 13.68 0.39
C GLY A 252 -9.87 13.40 1.38
N ALA A 253 -9.04 14.39 1.74
CA ALA A 253 -7.92 14.18 2.65
C ALA A 253 -7.56 15.45 3.44
N ILE A 254 -6.95 15.25 4.60
CA ILE A 254 -6.25 16.27 5.38
C ILE A 254 -4.76 16.02 5.24
N ILE A 255 -4.00 17.04 4.89
CA ILE A 255 -2.54 17.03 4.81
C ILE A 255 -2.01 18.07 5.76
N SER A 256 -1.11 17.68 6.66
CA SER A 256 -0.54 18.59 7.65
C SER A 256 0.97 18.54 7.64
N SER A 257 1.56 19.70 7.73
CA SER A 257 3.00 19.92 7.98
C SER A 257 3.19 20.71 9.29
N GLU A 258 4.43 21.09 9.57
CA GLU A 258 4.71 22.03 10.66
C GLU A 258 4.12 23.43 10.42
N GLN A 259 4.05 23.86 9.13
CA GLN A 259 3.68 25.22 8.76
C GLN A 259 2.18 25.36 8.48
N GLU A 260 1.54 24.34 7.94
CA GLU A 260 0.17 24.42 7.48
C GLU A 260 -0.60 23.09 7.62
N THR A 261 -1.92 23.22 7.66
CA THR A 261 -2.83 22.08 7.51
C THR A 261 -3.84 22.44 6.43
N ILE A 262 -3.90 21.62 5.39
CA ILE A 262 -4.80 21.81 4.25
C ILE A 262 -5.82 20.66 4.21
N ARG A 263 -7.03 20.96 3.71
CA ARG A 263 -8.07 19.97 3.44
C ARG A 263 -8.42 20.03 1.97
N VAL A 264 -8.27 18.91 1.29
CA VAL A 264 -8.58 18.78 -0.13
C VAL A 264 -9.80 17.90 -0.28
N SER A 265 -10.83 18.42 -0.97
CA SER A 265 -12.10 17.73 -1.16
C SER A 265 -11.96 16.52 -2.06
N GLY A 266 -12.69 15.45 -1.75
CA GLY A 266 -12.79 14.28 -2.61
C GLY A 266 -13.52 14.55 -3.93
N ARG A 267 -13.43 13.60 -4.85
CA ARG A 267 -14.16 13.62 -6.11
C ARG A 267 -15.35 12.67 -6.03
N ALA A 268 -16.48 13.13 -6.53
CA ALA A 268 -17.66 12.29 -6.63
C ALA A 268 -17.48 11.26 -7.76
N VAL A 269 -17.44 9.99 -7.43
CA VAL A 269 -17.36 8.86 -8.35
C VAL A 269 -18.34 7.77 -7.93
N THR A 270 -18.69 6.88 -8.86
CA THR A 270 -19.42 5.65 -8.51
C THR A 270 -18.40 4.63 -8.04
N ALA A 271 -18.44 4.28 -6.76
CA ALA A 271 -17.56 3.27 -6.20
C ALA A 271 -17.90 1.87 -6.76
N VAL A 272 -16.86 1.17 -7.22
CA VAL A 272 -16.93 -0.21 -7.72
C VAL A 272 -16.10 -1.13 -6.83
N ASP A 273 -14.87 -0.71 -6.51
CA ASP A 273 -13.96 -1.43 -5.64
C ASP A 273 -13.00 -0.44 -4.96
N ALA A 274 -12.94 -0.46 -3.64
CA ALA A 274 -12.05 0.41 -2.89
C ALA A 274 -10.63 -0.16 -2.71
N ASN A 275 -10.32 -1.34 -3.30
CA ASN A 275 -9.00 -1.95 -3.22
C ASN A 275 -7.93 -1.05 -3.84
N GLY A 276 -6.81 -0.86 -3.13
CA GLY A 276 -5.69 -0.09 -3.63
C GLY A 276 -5.88 1.43 -3.66
N ALA A 277 -7.05 1.97 -3.26
CA ALA A 277 -7.30 3.42 -3.28
C ALA A 277 -6.30 4.20 -2.42
N GLY A 278 -6.03 3.71 -1.21
CA GLY A 278 -5.02 4.28 -0.31
C GLY A 278 -3.60 4.17 -0.85
N ASP A 279 -3.30 3.05 -1.50
CA ASP A 279 -2.00 2.80 -2.12
C ASP A 279 -1.77 3.72 -3.32
N ALA A 280 -2.79 3.85 -4.18
CA ALA A 280 -2.76 4.76 -5.32
C ALA A 280 -2.64 6.22 -4.89
N PHE A 281 -3.33 6.60 -3.81
CA PHE A 281 -3.18 7.91 -3.19
C PHE A 281 -1.74 8.13 -2.75
N ALA A 282 -1.15 7.22 -1.96
CA ALA A 282 0.20 7.35 -1.44
C ALA A 282 1.26 7.41 -2.56
N GLY A 283 1.15 6.54 -3.58
CA GLY A 283 2.07 6.52 -4.72
C GLY A 283 2.02 7.81 -5.54
N SER A 284 0.82 8.31 -5.82
CA SER A 284 0.63 9.55 -6.58
C SER A 284 1.08 10.79 -5.78
N PHE A 285 0.80 10.81 -4.49
CA PHE A 285 1.25 11.89 -3.59
C PHE A 285 2.77 11.96 -3.51
N LEU A 286 3.43 10.80 -3.33
CA LEU A 286 4.90 10.72 -3.31
C LEU A 286 5.50 11.12 -4.65
N TYR A 287 4.88 10.74 -5.78
CA TYR A 287 5.33 11.13 -7.10
C TYR A 287 5.32 12.67 -7.26
N ALA A 288 4.20 13.32 -6.92
CA ALA A 288 4.08 14.76 -7.00
C ALA A 288 5.10 15.49 -6.11
N LEU A 289 5.30 15.03 -4.87
CA LEU A 289 6.35 15.58 -4.00
C LEU A 289 7.76 15.37 -4.57
N ASN A 290 7.99 14.25 -5.23
CA ASN A 290 9.28 13.92 -5.85
C ASN A 290 9.58 14.82 -7.06
N THR A 291 8.54 15.23 -7.79
CA THR A 291 8.66 16.17 -8.93
C THR A 291 8.70 17.65 -8.51
N GLY A 292 8.55 17.93 -7.21
CA GLY A 292 8.69 19.28 -6.66
C GLY A 292 7.37 20.04 -6.47
N ASP A 293 6.23 19.35 -6.61
CA ASP A 293 4.92 19.94 -6.37
C ASP A 293 4.72 20.29 -4.89
N ASN A 294 3.87 21.27 -4.62
CA ASN A 294 3.46 21.61 -3.26
C ASN A 294 2.42 20.60 -2.71
N LEU A 295 2.13 20.68 -1.41
CA LEU A 295 1.22 19.74 -0.73
C LEU A 295 -0.20 19.74 -1.31
N GLN A 296 -0.70 20.89 -1.75
CA GLN A 296 -2.04 21.04 -2.34
C GLN A 296 -2.11 20.29 -3.67
N THR A 297 -1.20 20.58 -4.59
CA THR A 297 -1.10 19.93 -5.91
C THR A 297 -0.89 18.42 -5.77
N ALA A 298 -0.02 17.99 -4.83
CA ALA A 298 0.22 16.59 -4.56
C ALA A 298 -1.06 15.86 -4.08
N ALA A 299 -1.83 16.49 -3.20
CA ALA A 299 -3.09 15.92 -2.72
C ALA A 299 -4.17 15.88 -3.81
N GLU A 300 -4.26 16.89 -4.65
CA GLU A 300 -5.23 16.95 -5.76
C GLU A 300 -4.94 15.86 -6.81
N LEU A 301 -3.67 15.63 -7.17
CA LEU A 301 -3.28 14.52 -8.03
C LEU A 301 -3.60 13.18 -7.38
N ALA A 302 -3.27 13.00 -6.11
CA ALA A 302 -3.53 11.77 -5.36
C ALA A 302 -5.03 11.46 -5.27
N ILE A 303 -5.88 12.46 -5.03
CA ILE A 303 -7.35 12.32 -5.03
C ILE A 303 -7.85 11.97 -6.43
N LEU A 304 -7.34 12.61 -7.48
CA LEU A 304 -7.71 12.28 -8.86
C LEU A 304 -7.45 10.80 -9.14
N ILE A 305 -6.23 10.33 -8.92
CA ILE A 305 -5.82 8.96 -9.23
C ILE A 305 -6.57 7.94 -8.37
N SER A 306 -6.65 8.15 -7.05
CA SER A 306 -7.34 7.22 -6.16
C SER A 306 -8.85 7.12 -6.45
N SER A 307 -9.48 8.22 -6.87
CA SER A 307 -10.89 8.23 -7.29
C SER A 307 -11.14 7.39 -8.54
N GLU A 308 -10.22 7.44 -9.52
CA GLU A 308 -10.31 6.60 -10.72
C GLU A 308 -10.07 5.12 -10.39
N VAL A 309 -9.14 4.80 -9.47
CA VAL A 309 -8.96 3.42 -8.97
C VAL A 309 -10.26 2.90 -8.35
N VAL A 310 -10.91 3.66 -7.49
CA VAL A 310 -12.18 3.28 -6.85
C VAL A 310 -13.31 3.04 -7.87
N SER A 311 -13.26 3.67 -9.04
CA SER A 311 -14.32 3.57 -10.06
C SER A 311 -14.27 2.32 -10.93
N GLN A 312 -13.27 1.46 -10.73
CA GLN A 312 -13.10 0.20 -11.45
C GLN A 312 -12.84 -0.97 -10.51
N PHE A 313 -12.77 -2.18 -11.04
CA PHE A 313 -12.44 -3.38 -10.28
C PHE A 313 -10.92 -3.60 -10.26
N GLY A 314 -10.37 -3.92 -9.08
CA GLY A 314 -8.94 -4.16 -8.87
C GLY A 314 -8.16 -2.97 -8.31
N PRO A 315 -6.97 -3.22 -7.72
CA PRO A 315 -6.24 -2.23 -6.94
C PRO A 315 -5.45 -1.20 -7.76
N ARG A 316 -5.44 -1.34 -9.10
CA ARG A 316 -4.57 -0.55 -9.99
C ARG A 316 -5.27 -0.17 -11.28
N LEU A 317 -4.96 1.00 -11.82
CA LEU A 317 -5.27 1.37 -13.20
C LEU A 317 -4.27 0.71 -14.16
N ALA A 318 -4.60 0.66 -15.45
CA ALA A 318 -3.60 0.36 -16.46
C ALA A 318 -2.57 1.51 -16.55
N ASN A 319 -1.31 1.19 -16.86
CA ASN A 319 -0.23 2.19 -16.89
C ASN A 319 -0.53 3.39 -17.80
N GLN A 320 -1.17 3.15 -18.96
CA GLN A 320 -1.57 4.20 -19.88
C GLN A 320 -2.58 5.18 -19.29
N ASP A 321 -3.45 4.74 -18.38
CA ASP A 321 -4.48 5.56 -17.75
C ASP A 321 -3.85 6.51 -16.73
N TYR A 322 -2.86 6.07 -15.95
CA TYR A 322 -2.07 6.94 -15.09
C TYR A 322 -1.42 8.08 -15.88
N ALA A 323 -0.75 7.76 -16.99
CA ALA A 323 -0.09 8.75 -17.84
C ALA A 323 -1.07 9.74 -18.46
N GLN A 324 -2.25 9.28 -18.88
CA GLN A 324 -3.30 10.13 -19.43
C GLN A 324 -3.89 11.07 -18.38
N LEU A 325 -4.14 10.56 -17.16
CA LEU A 325 -4.65 11.35 -16.05
C LEU A 325 -3.66 12.43 -15.64
N LEU A 326 -2.37 12.08 -15.51
CA LEU A 326 -1.31 13.05 -15.21
C LEU A 326 -1.24 14.15 -16.28
N THR A 327 -1.26 13.77 -17.56
CA THR A 327 -1.23 14.75 -18.67
C THR A 327 -2.42 15.73 -18.60
N ASN A 328 -3.61 15.22 -18.30
CA ASN A 328 -4.81 16.03 -18.19
C ASN A 328 -4.79 16.93 -16.94
N PHE A 329 -4.23 16.44 -15.85
CA PHE A 329 -4.05 17.19 -14.60
C PHE A 329 -3.13 18.40 -14.83
N GLN A 330 -1.95 18.18 -15.39
CA GLN A 330 -0.96 19.22 -15.68
C GLN A 330 -1.47 20.31 -16.64
N LYS A 331 -2.29 19.94 -17.64
CA LYS A 331 -2.91 20.92 -18.54
C LYS A 331 -3.89 21.86 -17.84
N LYS A 332 -4.58 21.40 -16.79
CA LYS A 332 -5.50 22.24 -16.01
C LYS A 332 -4.78 23.21 -15.09
N GLU A 333 -3.62 22.86 -14.58
CA GLU A 333 -2.81 23.74 -13.74
C GLU A 333 -2.15 24.88 -14.53
N CYS A 334 -1.93 24.66 -15.83
CA CYS A 334 -1.35 25.66 -16.73
C CYS A 334 -2.37 26.61 -17.36
N ALA A 335 -3.68 26.36 -17.18
CA ALA A 335 -4.77 27.14 -17.78
C ALA A 335 -5.40 28.10 -16.76
#